data_8ec4836bd4dda6b81403921f6b830c67
#
_entry.id   8ec4836bd4dda6b81403921f6b830c67
#
_cell.length_a   1.000
_cell.length_b   1.000
_cell.length_c   1.000
_cell.angle_alpha   90.00
_cell.angle_beta   90.00
_cell.angle_gamma   90.00
#
_symmetry.space_group_name_H-M   'P 1'
#
loop_
_entity.id
_entity.type
_entity.pdbx_description
1 polymer ?
#
loop_
_entity_poly.entity_id
_entity_poly.type
_entity_poly.pdbx_seq_one_letter_code
_entity_poly.pdbx_strand_id
1 'polypeptide(L)'
;MELGWRQEELAFFKNQLNEIPEEYKDKYRKSLILILYSHLEGYIKISLQYYIQYINSQELNRKDVTIGLMVASMDKEFLAYENLDRKCEIFRKELPEDRKLHRIFRRVDFMEELNDFKEKKLYIDDQIIDTESNLWFFVLQKNLYKIGLPVDMFNDYQNDINALVNRRNAIAHGNFKSGVIEQEFTNWESKAEDVMSGIMRIIYDYAKNRKYLNIIE
;
A
#
# COMPACT_ATOMS: atom_id res chain seq x y z
N MET A 1 -6.30 -16.78 7.29
CA MET A 1 -5.80 -17.65 6.20
C MET A 1 -4.48 -17.12 5.63
N GLU A 2 -4.40 -15.86 5.18
CA GLU A 2 -3.19 -15.31 4.54
C GLU A 2 -1.94 -15.23 5.46
N LEU A 3 -2.09 -14.90 6.72
CA LEU A 3 -0.96 -14.86 7.66
C LEU A 3 -0.52 -16.29 8.05
N GLY A 4 -1.47 -17.18 8.31
CA GLY A 4 -1.19 -18.53 8.83
C GLY A 4 -0.30 -19.35 7.90
N TRP A 5 -0.63 -19.46 6.61
CA TRP A 5 0.19 -20.25 5.70
C TRP A 5 1.62 -19.70 5.54
N ARG A 6 1.81 -18.38 5.61
CA ARG A 6 3.14 -17.76 5.55
C ARG A 6 3.96 -18.07 6.79
N GLN A 7 3.32 -18.07 7.96
CA GLN A 7 3.97 -18.46 9.22
C GLN A 7 4.33 -19.95 9.20
N GLU A 8 3.43 -20.80 8.71
CA GLU A 8 3.68 -22.23 8.57
C GLU A 8 4.83 -22.52 7.59
N GLU A 9 4.88 -21.84 6.46
CA GLU A 9 5.95 -21.99 5.47
C GLU A 9 7.29 -21.52 6.04
N LEU A 10 7.33 -20.33 6.68
CA LEU A 10 8.56 -19.85 7.31
C LEU A 10 9.03 -20.79 8.42
N ALA A 11 8.12 -21.31 9.26
CA ALA A 11 8.44 -22.28 10.30
C ALA A 11 8.97 -23.59 9.71
N PHE A 12 8.38 -24.07 8.60
CA PHE A 12 8.89 -25.25 7.90
C PHE A 12 10.33 -25.07 7.47
N PHE A 13 10.66 -23.95 6.82
CA PHE A 13 12.04 -23.67 6.41
C PHE A 13 12.98 -23.45 7.60
N LYS A 14 12.54 -22.80 8.66
CA LYS A 14 13.33 -22.63 9.89
C LYS A 14 13.70 -23.98 10.53
N ASN A 15 12.78 -24.93 10.55
CA ASN A 15 13.02 -26.24 11.13
C ASN A 15 14.16 -26.99 10.42
N GLN A 16 14.44 -26.70 9.16
CA GLN A 16 15.58 -27.28 8.44
C GLN A 16 16.92 -26.85 9.03
N LEU A 17 17.00 -25.74 9.78
CA LEU A 17 18.24 -25.34 10.48
C LEU A 17 18.75 -26.39 11.44
N ASN A 18 17.89 -27.28 11.97
CA ASN A 18 18.28 -28.36 12.87
C ASN A 18 19.13 -29.42 12.18
N GLU A 19 18.94 -29.61 10.87
CA GLU A 19 19.65 -30.60 10.05
C GLU A 19 20.90 -30.02 9.37
N ILE A 20 21.09 -28.67 9.47
CA ILE A 20 22.21 -27.98 8.80
C ILE A 20 23.41 -27.92 9.76
N PRO A 21 24.62 -28.32 9.32
CA PRO A 21 25.84 -28.14 10.11
C PRO A 21 26.04 -26.68 10.53
N GLU A 22 26.53 -26.46 11.76
CA GLU A 22 26.66 -25.15 12.39
C GLU A 22 27.36 -24.12 11.51
N GLU A 23 28.40 -24.53 10.82
CA GLU A 23 29.19 -23.66 9.92
C GLU A 23 28.42 -23.13 8.68
N TYR A 24 27.24 -23.72 8.37
CA TYR A 24 26.39 -23.32 7.25
C TYR A 24 25.10 -22.64 7.68
N LYS A 25 24.74 -22.64 8.96
CA LYS A 25 23.48 -22.03 9.45
C LYS A 25 23.35 -20.57 9.11
N ASP A 26 24.42 -19.78 9.29
CA ASP A 26 24.42 -18.37 8.95
C ASP A 26 24.21 -18.11 7.45
N LYS A 27 24.76 -19.00 6.61
CA LYS A 27 24.52 -18.95 5.16
C LYS A 27 23.08 -19.30 4.81
N TYR A 28 22.53 -20.31 5.48
CA TYR A 28 21.13 -20.72 5.26
C TYR A 28 20.14 -19.63 5.69
N ARG A 29 20.41 -18.92 6.80
CA ARG A 29 19.57 -17.80 7.24
C ARG A 29 19.46 -16.69 6.20
N LYS A 30 20.40 -16.54 5.26
CA LYS A 30 20.24 -15.62 4.13
C LYS A 30 19.02 -15.98 3.27
N SER A 31 18.76 -17.26 3.03
CA SER A 31 17.58 -17.72 2.30
C SER A 31 16.31 -17.44 3.10
N LEU A 32 16.34 -17.62 4.41
CA LEU A 32 15.21 -17.28 5.29
C LEU A 32 14.87 -15.78 5.26
N ILE A 33 15.88 -14.89 5.13
CA ILE A 33 15.63 -13.45 4.96
C ILE A 33 14.87 -13.15 3.67
N LEU A 34 15.20 -13.83 2.56
CA LEU A 34 14.48 -13.66 1.29
C LEU A 34 13.01 -14.11 1.43
N ILE A 35 12.76 -15.22 2.09
CA ILE A 35 11.43 -15.76 2.35
C ILE A 35 10.64 -14.80 3.27
N LEU A 36 11.25 -14.39 4.39
CA LEU A 36 10.64 -13.47 5.36
C LEU A 36 10.20 -12.16 4.70
N TYR A 37 11.09 -11.56 3.90
CA TYR A 37 10.76 -10.33 3.17
C TYR A 37 9.63 -10.55 2.16
N SER A 38 9.68 -11.63 1.39
CA SER A 38 8.64 -11.98 0.42
C SER A 38 7.28 -12.13 1.08
N HIS A 39 7.25 -12.76 2.27
CA HIS A 39 6.03 -12.89 3.06
C HIS A 39 5.52 -11.55 3.58
N LEU A 40 6.41 -10.70 4.11
CA LEU A 40 6.04 -9.36 4.59
C LEU A 40 5.44 -8.52 3.46
N GLU A 41 6.15 -8.41 2.33
CA GLU A 41 5.69 -7.61 1.18
C GLU A 41 4.38 -8.14 0.61
N GLY A 42 4.32 -9.45 0.33
CA GLY A 42 3.14 -10.10 -0.23
C GLY A 42 1.93 -10.02 0.69
N TYR A 43 2.14 -10.20 2.01
CA TYR A 43 1.06 -10.10 2.99
C TYR A 43 0.48 -8.69 3.09
N ILE A 44 1.33 -7.67 3.17
CA ILE A 44 0.89 -6.27 3.23
C ILE A 44 0.09 -5.91 1.98
N LYS A 45 0.62 -6.23 0.80
CA LYS A 45 -0.06 -5.96 -0.47
C LYS A 45 -1.46 -6.58 -0.51
N ILE A 46 -1.55 -7.89 -0.29
CA ILE A 46 -2.84 -8.60 -0.39
C ILE A 46 -3.82 -8.15 0.70
N SER A 47 -3.35 -7.83 1.90
CA SER A 47 -4.21 -7.36 2.99
C SER A 47 -4.85 -6.01 2.68
N LEU A 48 -4.07 -5.06 2.12
CA LEU A 48 -4.59 -3.77 1.70
C LEU A 48 -5.55 -3.90 0.51
N GLN A 49 -5.28 -4.82 -0.42
CA GLN A 49 -6.21 -5.15 -1.52
C GLN A 49 -7.52 -5.73 -1.00
N TYR A 50 -7.48 -6.63 -0.02
CA TYR A 50 -8.69 -7.16 0.63
C TYR A 50 -9.50 -6.07 1.34
N TYR A 51 -8.84 -5.09 1.96
CA TYR A 51 -9.53 -3.93 2.52
C TYR A 51 -10.30 -3.15 1.45
N ILE A 52 -9.68 -2.87 0.31
CA ILE A 52 -10.33 -2.21 -0.83
C ILE A 52 -11.53 -3.04 -1.34
N GLN A 53 -11.34 -4.35 -1.52
CA GLN A 53 -12.41 -5.25 -1.98
C GLN A 53 -13.57 -5.27 -0.99
N TYR A 54 -13.26 -5.28 0.32
CA TYR A 54 -14.29 -5.16 1.37
C TYR A 54 -15.05 -3.84 1.24
N ILE A 55 -14.38 -2.71 1.08
CA ILE A 55 -15.02 -1.39 0.89
C ILE A 55 -15.89 -1.39 -0.36
N ASN A 56 -15.40 -1.88 -1.48
CA ASN A 56 -16.16 -1.98 -2.73
C ASN A 56 -17.43 -2.85 -2.56
N SER A 57 -17.37 -3.91 -1.75
CA SER A 57 -18.51 -4.80 -1.50
C SER A 57 -19.62 -4.17 -0.64
N GLN A 58 -19.37 -3.03 -0.01
CA GLN A 58 -20.38 -2.31 0.79
C GLN A 58 -21.37 -1.50 -0.09
N GLU A 59 -21.14 -1.43 -1.39
CA GLU A 59 -22.01 -0.74 -2.38
C GLU A 59 -22.36 0.72 -2.03
N LEU A 60 -21.45 1.42 -1.38
CA LEU A 60 -21.59 2.80 -0.95
C LEU A 60 -21.51 3.79 -2.11
N ASN A 61 -21.99 5.01 -1.91
CA ASN A 61 -21.69 6.13 -2.78
C ASN A 61 -20.41 6.83 -2.30
N ARG A 62 -19.77 7.57 -3.19
CA ARG A 62 -18.53 8.29 -2.88
C ARG A 62 -18.68 9.27 -1.71
N LYS A 63 -19.83 9.91 -1.57
CA LYS A 63 -20.13 10.85 -0.47
C LYS A 63 -20.19 10.19 0.91
N ASP A 64 -20.46 8.89 0.95
CA ASP A 64 -20.68 8.14 2.19
C ASP A 64 -19.38 7.70 2.85
N VAL A 65 -18.25 7.87 2.18
CA VAL A 65 -16.93 7.44 2.67
C VAL A 65 -16.02 8.61 2.99
N THR A 66 -14.93 8.33 3.72
CA THR A 66 -13.89 9.33 4.01
C THR A 66 -13.30 9.92 2.72
N ILE A 67 -12.81 11.17 2.82
CA ILE A 67 -12.24 11.89 1.67
C ILE A 67 -11.15 11.08 0.97
N GLY A 68 -10.29 10.38 1.71
CA GLY A 68 -9.22 9.57 1.11
C GLY A 68 -9.77 8.48 0.18
N LEU A 69 -10.78 7.72 0.62
CA LEU A 69 -11.42 6.68 -0.20
C LEU A 69 -12.22 7.27 -1.37
N MET A 70 -12.90 8.40 -1.15
CA MET A 70 -13.59 9.11 -2.23
C MET A 70 -12.60 9.50 -3.33
N VAL A 71 -11.49 10.14 -2.97
CA VAL A 71 -10.44 10.57 -3.92
C VAL A 71 -9.84 9.36 -4.64
N ALA A 72 -9.55 8.27 -3.92
CA ALA A 72 -9.04 7.03 -4.52
C ALA A 72 -9.98 6.43 -5.58
N SER A 73 -11.29 6.69 -5.49
CA SER A 73 -12.29 6.22 -6.46
C SER A 73 -12.51 7.17 -7.66
N MET A 74 -11.88 8.36 -7.64
CA MET A 74 -12.11 9.43 -8.63
C MET A 74 -10.95 9.58 -9.63
N ASP A 75 -10.17 8.54 -9.85
CA ASP A 75 -8.99 8.59 -10.72
C ASP A 75 -9.34 9.08 -12.14
N LYS A 76 -10.44 8.60 -12.72
CA LYS A 76 -10.89 9.00 -14.05
C LYS A 76 -11.26 10.48 -14.14
N GLU A 77 -11.94 11.00 -13.11
CA GLU A 77 -12.34 12.40 -13.02
C GLU A 77 -11.11 13.32 -12.86
N PHE A 78 -10.13 12.89 -12.05
CA PHE A 78 -8.88 13.64 -11.91
C PHE A 78 -8.02 13.60 -13.17
N LEU A 79 -7.88 12.44 -13.83
CA LEU A 79 -7.19 12.34 -15.11
C LEU A 79 -7.83 13.26 -16.17
N ALA A 80 -9.18 13.35 -16.21
CA ALA A 80 -9.88 14.27 -17.10
C ALA A 80 -9.62 15.74 -16.74
N TYR A 81 -9.57 16.07 -15.44
CA TYR A 81 -9.22 17.41 -14.96
C TYR A 81 -7.77 17.80 -15.29
N GLU A 82 -6.83 16.86 -15.17
CA GLU A 82 -5.39 17.06 -15.44
C GLU A 82 -5.05 17.08 -16.93
N ASN A 83 -5.95 16.60 -17.79
CA ASN A 83 -5.74 16.56 -19.23
C ASN A 83 -5.57 17.97 -19.80
N LEU A 84 -4.34 18.33 -20.19
CA LEU A 84 -3.97 19.64 -20.72
C LEU A 84 -4.54 19.90 -22.12
N ASP A 85 -4.92 18.85 -22.85
CA ASP A 85 -5.52 18.97 -24.18
C ASP A 85 -7.00 19.35 -24.13
N ARG A 86 -7.61 19.24 -22.94
CA ARG A 86 -9.00 19.68 -22.71
C ARG A 86 -9.04 21.18 -22.61
N LYS A 87 -9.48 21.81 -23.68
CA LYS A 87 -9.53 23.29 -23.87
C LYS A 87 -10.93 23.83 -23.73
N CYS A 88 -11.04 25.07 -23.27
CA CYS A 88 -12.28 25.83 -23.26
C CYS A 88 -12.82 25.99 -24.70
N GLU A 89 -14.00 25.45 -24.95
CA GLU A 89 -14.59 25.50 -26.30
C GLU A 89 -15.28 26.83 -26.59
N ILE A 90 -15.70 27.58 -25.56
CA ILE A 90 -16.40 28.88 -25.72
C ILE A 90 -15.56 29.85 -26.52
N PHE A 91 -14.25 29.87 -26.30
CA PHE A 91 -13.33 30.82 -26.94
C PHE A 91 -12.41 30.18 -28.00
N ARG A 92 -12.67 28.92 -28.37
CA ARG A 92 -11.77 28.11 -29.21
C ARG A 92 -11.44 28.73 -30.58
N LYS A 93 -12.36 29.57 -31.13
CA LYS A 93 -12.20 30.16 -32.45
C LYS A 93 -11.63 31.58 -32.44
N GLU A 94 -11.58 32.23 -31.29
CA GLU A 94 -11.34 33.68 -31.20
C GLU A 94 -10.08 34.09 -30.45
N LEU A 95 -9.46 33.14 -29.72
CA LEU A 95 -8.29 33.46 -28.89
C LEU A 95 -7.08 32.59 -29.27
N PRO A 96 -5.88 33.23 -29.30
CA PRO A 96 -4.63 32.47 -29.27
C PRO A 96 -4.61 31.57 -28.01
N GLU A 97 -3.76 30.57 -28.03
CA GLU A 97 -3.69 29.60 -26.92
C GLU A 97 -3.48 30.29 -25.56
N ASP A 98 -4.50 30.30 -24.72
CA ASP A 98 -4.45 30.84 -23.37
C ASP A 98 -4.50 29.70 -22.33
N ARG A 99 -3.32 29.29 -21.87
CA ARG A 99 -3.17 28.22 -20.88
C ARG A 99 -3.85 28.54 -19.55
N LYS A 100 -3.96 29.82 -19.17
CA LYS A 100 -4.62 30.23 -17.93
C LYS A 100 -6.12 30.05 -18.02
N LEU A 101 -6.72 30.45 -19.15
CA LEU A 101 -8.15 30.27 -19.42
C LEU A 101 -8.52 28.79 -19.44
N HIS A 102 -7.76 27.95 -20.16
CA HIS A 102 -8.03 26.52 -20.24
C HIS A 102 -7.92 25.83 -18.87
N ARG A 103 -6.99 26.27 -18.00
CA ARG A 103 -6.91 25.78 -16.63
C ARG A 103 -8.12 26.20 -15.79
N ILE A 104 -8.59 27.45 -15.93
CA ILE A 104 -9.79 27.92 -15.23
C ILE A 104 -11.02 27.14 -15.69
N PHE A 105 -11.16 26.92 -16.99
CA PHE A 105 -12.25 26.14 -17.58
C PHE A 105 -12.32 24.74 -16.94
N ARG A 106 -11.22 23.98 -16.90
CA ARG A 106 -11.20 22.65 -16.30
C ARG A 106 -11.55 22.66 -14.79
N ARG A 107 -11.20 23.73 -14.09
CA ARG A 107 -11.56 23.90 -12.66
C ARG A 107 -13.05 24.17 -12.47
N VAL A 108 -13.63 25.04 -13.30
CA VAL A 108 -15.06 25.33 -13.27
C VAL A 108 -15.85 24.06 -13.55
N ASP A 109 -15.55 23.40 -14.64
CA ASP A 109 -16.17 22.16 -15.09
C ASP A 109 -16.09 21.04 -14.01
N PHE A 110 -14.92 20.86 -13.38
CA PHE A 110 -14.77 19.90 -12.28
C PHE A 110 -15.65 20.28 -11.07
N MET A 111 -15.73 21.56 -10.72
CA MET A 111 -16.51 22.02 -9.58
C MET A 111 -18.02 21.94 -9.83
N GLU A 112 -18.46 22.19 -11.07
CA GLU A 112 -19.86 22.04 -11.47
C GLU A 112 -20.32 20.58 -11.38
N GLU A 113 -19.46 19.63 -11.78
CA GLU A 113 -19.76 18.20 -11.74
C GLU A 113 -19.48 17.53 -10.38
N LEU A 114 -18.85 18.22 -9.44
CA LEU A 114 -18.37 17.63 -8.18
C LEU A 114 -19.50 16.95 -7.38
N ASN A 115 -20.68 17.52 -7.33
CA ASN A 115 -21.81 16.92 -6.62
C ASN A 115 -22.26 15.63 -7.30
N ASP A 116 -22.30 15.60 -8.63
CA ASP A 116 -22.66 14.40 -9.38
C ASP A 116 -21.58 13.31 -9.21
N PHE A 117 -20.31 13.70 -9.16
CA PHE A 117 -19.22 12.74 -8.87
C PHE A 117 -19.36 12.10 -7.49
N LYS A 118 -19.81 12.86 -6.48
CA LYS A 118 -20.03 12.35 -5.12
C LYS A 118 -21.20 11.37 -5.02
N GLU A 119 -22.23 11.54 -5.86
CA GLU A 119 -23.39 10.63 -5.89
C GLU A 119 -23.11 9.30 -6.61
N LYS A 120 -22.00 9.18 -7.37
CA LYS A 120 -21.63 7.94 -8.04
C LYS A 120 -21.28 6.84 -7.04
N LYS A 121 -21.49 5.61 -7.46
CA LYS A 121 -21.03 4.42 -6.72
C LYS A 121 -19.52 4.46 -6.51
N LEU A 122 -19.11 4.15 -5.29
CA LEU A 122 -17.72 3.96 -4.94
C LEU A 122 -17.19 2.70 -5.61
N TYR A 123 -16.08 2.84 -6.30
CA TYR A 123 -15.27 1.73 -6.78
C TYR A 123 -13.81 2.17 -6.81
N ILE A 124 -12.96 1.43 -6.10
CA ILE A 124 -11.52 1.66 -6.04
C ILE A 124 -10.85 0.46 -6.70
N ASP A 125 -9.99 0.70 -7.69
CA ASP A 125 -9.17 -0.35 -8.28
C ASP A 125 -8.11 -0.79 -7.26
N ASP A 126 -8.03 -2.08 -6.95
CA ASP A 126 -7.08 -2.60 -5.98
C ASP A 126 -5.61 -2.54 -6.46
N GLN A 127 -5.39 -2.29 -7.76
CA GLN A 127 -4.07 -2.00 -8.33
C GLN A 127 -3.48 -0.66 -7.88
N ILE A 128 -4.26 0.18 -7.20
CA ILE A 128 -3.74 1.38 -6.52
C ILE A 128 -2.67 1.03 -5.47
N ILE A 129 -2.69 -0.21 -4.96
CA ILE A 129 -1.69 -0.76 -4.04
C ILE A 129 -0.50 -1.26 -4.84
N ASP A 130 0.62 -0.55 -4.73
CA ASP A 130 1.85 -0.86 -5.43
C ASP A 130 3.05 -0.86 -4.45
N THR A 131 3.85 -1.91 -4.47
CA THR A 131 5.06 -2.05 -3.65
C THR A 131 6.31 -1.45 -4.31
N GLU A 132 6.19 -0.90 -5.51
CA GLU A 132 7.28 -0.19 -6.23
C GLU A 132 8.58 -1.04 -6.29
N SER A 133 8.47 -2.35 -6.54
CA SER A 133 9.56 -3.34 -6.54
C SER A 133 10.17 -3.65 -5.17
N ASN A 134 9.97 -2.81 -4.16
CA ASN A 134 10.40 -3.03 -2.78
C ASN A 134 9.50 -2.28 -1.80
N LEU A 135 9.08 -2.97 -0.76
CA LEU A 135 8.27 -2.39 0.31
C LEU A 135 9.15 -1.58 1.28
N TRP A 136 9.71 -0.46 0.83
CA TRP A 136 10.31 0.52 1.73
C TRP A 136 9.28 1.09 2.68
N PHE A 137 9.71 1.58 3.82
CA PHE A 137 8.79 2.17 4.79
C PHE A 137 7.92 3.29 4.18
N PHE A 138 8.53 4.20 3.39
CA PHE A 138 7.77 5.25 2.70
C PHE A 138 6.78 4.71 1.66
N VAL A 139 7.05 3.54 1.04
CA VAL A 139 6.11 2.88 0.12
C VAL A 139 4.92 2.31 0.88
N LEU A 140 5.15 1.73 2.07
CA LEU A 140 4.08 1.34 2.97
C LEU A 140 3.20 2.55 3.34
N GLN A 141 3.82 3.67 3.76
CA GLN A 141 3.09 4.90 4.09
C GLN A 141 2.27 5.43 2.92
N LYS A 142 2.83 5.44 1.69
CA LYS A 142 2.10 5.82 0.47
C LYS A 142 0.85 4.97 0.26
N ASN A 143 0.96 3.65 0.42
CA ASN A 143 -0.18 2.76 0.23
C ASN A 143 -1.26 2.98 1.31
N LEU A 144 -0.88 3.19 2.57
CA LEU A 144 -1.80 3.54 3.64
C LEU A 144 -2.52 4.87 3.34
N TYR A 145 -1.77 5.89 2.92
CA TYR A 145 -2.32 7.20 2.56
C TYR A 145 -3.34 7.13 1.44
N LYS A 146 -3.03 6.38 0.35
CA LYS A 146 -3.90 6.23 -0.83
C LYS A 146 -5.30 5.70 -0.49
N ILE A 147 -5.42 4.91 0.57
CA ILE A 147 -6.68 4.27 0.97
C ILE A 147 -7.24 4.79 2.31
N GLY A 148 -6.73 5.93 2.77
CA GLY A 148 -7.25 6.62 3.95
C GLY A 148 -6.96 5.94 5.29
N LEU A 149 -5.91 5.10 5.37
CA LEU A 149 -5.42 4.52 6.61
C LEU A 149 -4.34 5.40 7.27
N PRO A 150 -4.13 5.32 8.60
CA PRO A 150 -3.12 6.12 9.30
C PRO A 150 -1.71 5.85 8.77
N VAL A 151 -1.02 6.89 8.34
CA VAL A 151 0.33 6.80 7.75
C VAL A 151 1.46 6.66 8.77
N ASP A 152 1.21 7.03 10.02
CA ASP A 152 2.17 7.07 11.12
C ASP A 152 2.18 5.81 11.99
N MET A 153 1.25 4.90 11.75
CA MET A 153 1.02 3.71 12.57
C MET A 153 2.26 2.83 12.76
N PHE A 154 3.16 2.82 11.79
CA PHE A 154 4.36 1.97 11.80
C PHE A 154 5.66 2.77 11.90
N ASN A 155 5.63 4.04 12.36
CA ASN A 155 6.82 4.89 12.44
C ASN A 155 7.96 4.24 13.26
N ASP A 156 7.63 3.53 14.33
CA ASP A 156 8.60 2.84 15.19
C ASP A 156 9.31 1.68 14.46
N TYR A 157 8.74 1.18 13.37
CA TYR A 157 9.30 0.08 12.55
C TYR A 157 10.06 0.57 11.30
N GLN A 158 10.17 1.88 11.10
CA GLN A 158 10.81 2.46 9.90
C GLN A 158 12.21 1.90 9.65
N ASN A 159 13.04 1.90 10.67
CA ASN A 159 14.43 1.45 10.57
C ASN A 159 14.49 -0.06 10.29
N ASP A 160 13.65 -0.85 10.94
CA ASP A 160 13.61 -2.31 10.80
C ASP A 160 13.15 -2.71 9.39
N ILE A 161 12.06 -2.10 8.88
CA ILE A 161 11.57 -2.35 7.52
C ILE A 161 12.65 -2.00 6.49
N ASN A 162 13.24 -0.81 6.60
CA ASN A 162 14.26 -0.36 5.65
C ASN A 162 15.53 -1.22 5.74
N ALA A 163 15.94 -1.65 6.94
CA ALA A 163 17.07 -2.55 7.12
C ALA A 163 16.81 -3.93 6.48
N LEU A 164 15.60 -4.49 6.65
CA LEU A 164 15.21 -5.76 6.04
C LEU A 164 15.21 -5.67 4.50
N VAL A 165 14.66 -4.58 3.93
CA VAL A 165 14.71 -4.32 2.48
C VAL A 165 16.15 -4.24 1.98
N ASN A 166 17.01 -3.47 2.65
CA ASN A 166 18.43 -3.36 2.31
C ASN A 166 19.12 -4.73 2.35
N ARG A 167 18.90 -5.51 3.41
CA ARG A 167 19.50 -6.83 3.57
C ARG A 167 19.05 -7.78 2.47
N ARG A 168 17.75 -7.83 2.20
CA ARG A 168 17.19 -8.64 1.11
C ARG A 168 17.82 -8.28 -0.23
N ASN A 169 17.92 -6.99 -0.53
CA ASN A 169 18.50 -6.52 -1.79
C ASN A 169 20.00 -6.89 -1.88
N ALA A 170 20.77 -6.69 -0.81
CA ALA A 170 22.18 -7.07 -0.77
C ALA A 170 22.39 -8.59 -0.98
N ILE A 171 21.51 -9.43 -0.43
CA ILE A 171 21.55 -10.88 -0.64
C ILE A 171 21.17 -11.22 -2.09
N ALA A 172 20.05 -10.68 -2.58
CA ALA A 172 19.53 -10.99 -3.92
C ALA A 172 20.49 -10.57 -5.05
N HIS A 173 21.21 -9.46 -4.87
CA HIS A 173 22.22 -8.98 -5.84
C HIS A 173 23.63 -9.54 -5.59
N GLY A 174 23.80 -10.47 -4.65
CA GLY A 174 25.11 -11.08 -4.39
C GLY A 174 26.13 -10.19 -3.68
N ASN A 175 25.72 -9.03 -3.18
CA ASN A 175 26.60 -8.06 -2.51
C ASN A 175 26.85 -8.39 -1.03
N PHE A 176 26.13 -9.35 -0.47
CA PHE A 176 26.26 -9.78 0.92
C PHE A 176 26.90 -11.16 1.00
N LYS A 177 28.21 -11.19 1.29
CA LYS A 177 29.01 -12.45 1.33
C LYS A 177 28.95 -13.15 2.69
N SER A 178 28.87 -12.39 3.79
CA SER A 178 28.76 -12.95 5.15
C SER A 178 27.41 -13.66 5.37
N GLY A 179 27.32 -14.43 6.43
CA GLY A 179 26.08 -15.05 6.88
C GLY A 179 25.21 -14.08 7.69
N VAL A 180 24.04 -14.53 8.09
CA VAL A 180 23.10 -13.86 9.00
C VAL A 180 23.10 -14.62 10.32
N ILE A 181 23.48 -13.96 11.41
CA ILE A 181 23.48 -14.58 12.74
C ILE A 181 22.04 -14.75 13.25
N GLU A 182 21.85 -15.70 14.17
CA GLU A 182 20.53 -16.05 14.69
C GLU A 182 19.79 -14.86 15.31
N GLN A 183 20.47 -14.10 16.15
CA GLN A 183 19.86 -12.94 16.82
C GLN A 183 19.36 -11.89 15.82
N GLU A 184 20.10 -11.64 14.74
CA GLU A 184 19.73 -10.70 13.69
C GLU A 184 18.46 -11.19 12.96
N PHE A 185 18.43 -12.48 12.59
CA PHE A 185 17.25 -13.07 11.94
C PHE A 185 16.01 -13.01 12.83
N THR A 186 16.13 -13.45 14.09
CA THR A 186 15.02 -13.49 15.05
C THR A 186 14.43 -12.08 15.30
N ASN A 187 15.30 -11.07 15.37
CA ASN A 187 14.83 -9.69 15.51
C ASN A 187 14.00 -9.26 14.30
N TRP A 188 14.47 -9.49 13.07
CA TRP A 188 13.70 -9.15 11.88
C TRP A 188 12.41 -9.94 11.74
N GLU A 189 12.43 -11.23 12.09
CA GLU A 189 11.24 -12.08 12.10
C GLU A 189 10.17 -11.48 13.03
N SER A 190 10.53 -11.18 14.26
CA SER A 190 9.61 -10.57 15.24
C SER A 190 9.05 -9.22 14.74
N LYS A 191 9.90 -8.35 14.18
CA LYS A 191 9.45 -7.05 13.65
C LYS A 191 8.54 -7.19 12.44
N ALA A 192 8.81 -8.12 11.54
CA ALA A 192 7.95 -8.40 10.39
C ALA A 192 6.58 -8.94 10.85
N GLU A 193 6.55 -9.84 11.84
CA GLU A 193 5.29 -10.35 12.42
C GLU A 193 4.48 -9.24 13.11
N ASP A 194 5.14 -8.35 13.84
CA ASP A 194 4.48 -7.19 14.46
C ASP A 194 3.80 -6.30 13.41
N VAL A 195 4.50 -6.01 12.31
CA VAL A 195 3.95 -5.19 11.21
C VAL A 195 2.79 -5.91 10.51
N MET A 196 2.95 -7.20 10.17
CA MET A 196 1.87 -7.99 9.56
C MET A 196 0.62 -8.07 10.46
N SER A 197 0.82 -8.33 11.74
CA SER A 197 -0.27 -8.35 12.73
C SER A 197 -0.90 -6.97 12.91
N GLY A 198 -0.10 -5.91 12.84
CA GLY A 198 -0.55 -4.52 12.90
C GLY A 198 -1.46 -4.15 11.73
N ILE A 199 -1.08 -4.52 10.50
CA ILE A 199 -1.92 -4.33 9.31
C ILE A 199 -3.28 -5.04 9.46
N MET A 200 -3.28 -6.29 9.91
CA MET A 200 -4.52 -7.03 10.15
C MET A 200 -5.41 -6.30 11.18
N ARG A 201 -4.83 -5.86 12.29
CA ARG A 201 -5.57 -5.17 13.36
C ARG A 201 -6.19 -3.88 12.89
N ILE A 202 -5.47 -3.04 12.12
CA ILE A 202 -6.02 -1.77 11.63
C ILE A 202 -7.13 -1.99 10.62
N ILE A 203 -6.95 -2.91 9.67
CA ILE A 203 -7.99 -3.25 8.68
C ILE A 203 -9.25 -3.76 9.39
N TYR A 204 -9.10 -4.66 10.36
CA TYR A 204 -10.22 -5.18 11.14
C TYR A 204 -10.93 -4.06 11.94
N ASP A 205 -10.17 -3.17 12.59
CA ASP A 205 -10.71 -2.05 13.35
C ASP A 205 -11.49 -1.08 12.45
N TYR A 206 -10.92 -0.74 11.28
CA TYR A 206 -11.58 0.14 10.31
C TYR A 206 -12.85 -0.49 9.74
N ALA A 207 -12.82 -1.78 9.40
CA ALA A 207 -13.98 -2.50 8.90
C ALA A 207 -15.07 -2.64 9.96
N LYS A 208 -14.72 -3.13 11.17
CA LYS A 208 -15.65 -3.39 12.26
C LYS A 208 -16.33 -2.13 12.77
N ASN A 209 -15.56 -1.07 12.97
CA ASN A 209 -16.03 0.20 13.53
C ASN A 209 -16.47 1.18 12.44
N ARG A 210 -16.52 0.74 11.18
CA ARG A 210 -16.95 1.54 10.01
C ARG A 210 -16.22 2.87 9.88
N LYS A 211 -14.94 2.93 10.27
CA LYS A 211 -14.11 4.14 10.20
C LYS A 211 -13.86 4.65 8.78
N TYR A 212 -14.23 3.86 7.78
CA TYR A 212 -14.23 4.23 6.37
C TYR A 212 -15.41 5.13 5.99
N LEU A 213 -16.44 5.23 6.82
CA LEU A 213 -17.58 6.11 6.54
C LEU A 213 -17.27 7.56 6.89
N ASN A 214 -17.84 8.46 6.10
CA ASN A 214 -17.90 9.88 6.41
C ASN A 214 -19.01 10.10 7.45
N ILE A 215 -18.62 10.19 8.73
CA ILE A 215 -19.56 10.53 9.79
C ILE A 215 -19.79 12.03 9.66
N ILE A 216 -20.92 12.43 9.05
CA ILE A 216 -21.40 13.81 9.14
C ILE A 216 -21.95 13.95 10.56
N GLU A 217 -21.20 14.62 11.45
CA GLU A 217 -21.70 15.08 12.74
C GLU A 217 -22.79 16.15 12.55
#